data_ffded0b5588b1173fc60d62b9a892ca4
#
_entry.id   ffded0b5588b1173fc60d62b9a892ca4
#
_cell.length_a   1.000
_cell.length_b   1.000
_cell.length_c   1.000
_cell.angle_alpha   90.00
_cell.angle_beta   90.00
_cell.angle_gamma   90.00
#
_symmetry.space_group_name_H-M   'P 1'
#
loop_
_entity.id
_entity.type
_entity.pdbx_description
1 polymer ?
#
loop_
_entity_poly.entity_id
_entity_poly.type
_entity_poly.pdbx_seq_one_letter_code
_entity_poly.pdbx_strand_id
1 'polypeptide(L)'
;MLIHAGPGAGKTLGALLGFQAMQQEGKLKCFLVMCHRTSILRQWRTAAERVGLRLEHWNESTPNIQSQTLQSADGWLVTYQGAASQLEGLKQALEPWAGDQLLAIADEAHHLGVDPDEPDGPVWGRTFLELSSQARLRLGLTGTPFRADNLAFCAARRIRIQEGGQLVEQISPDLCVEPRELIAAGDVRPLEFRFQDGWVEHSRAGKPDRDVSPLSEEVRESWRARNLRRAIRLSDSSSIAQQLLIRARKKLEQVREQHPGAGGLVIAKDIAHARSISSLLREQGDRVDLVHSQDPEAAQRLSSFQEGGADWLVSIDMCAEGFDAPRLRVVAYLTTVVTRSRFVQGITRAVRM
;
A
#
# COMPACT_ATOMS: atom_id res chain seq x y z
N MET A 1 -16.17 13.17 1.94
CA MET A 1 -14.87 13.84 1.75
C MET A 1 -13.84 12.79 1.34
N LEU A 2 -13.00 13.11 0.38
CA LEU A 2 -11.94 12.24 -0.10
C LEU A 2 -10.60 12.96 -0.05
N ILE A 3 -9.64 12.36 0.62
CA ILE A 3 -8.27 12.86 0.72
C ILE A 3 -7.35 11.97 -0.12
N HIS A 4 -6.73 12.60 -1.12
CA HIS A 4 -5.66 11.98 -1.89
C HIS A 4 -4.32 12.56 -1.44
N ALA A 5 -3.50 11.74 -0.82
CA ALA A 5 -2.18 12.14 -0.39
C ALA A 5 -1.23 10.95 -0.37
N GLY A 6 0.00 11.14 -0.79
CA GLY A 6 1.02 10.10 -0.88
C GLY A 6 1.30 9.39 0.46
N PRO A 7 1.98 8.24 0.44
CA PRO A 7 2.52 7.62 1.64
C PRO A 7 3.44 8.59 2.40
N GLY A 8 3.32 8.62 3.72
CA GLY A 8 4.07 9.57 4.56
C GLY A 8 3.42 10.94 4.75
N ALA A 9 2.34 11.26 4.02
CA ALA A 9 1.64 12.55 4.12
C ALA A 9 0.81 12.74 5.41
N GLY A 10 0.86 11.81 6.35
CA GLY A 10 0.14 11.95 7.63
C GLY A 10 -1.37 11.73 7.57
N LYS A 11 -1.92 11.07 6.54
CA LYS A 11 -3.37 10.82 6.38
C LYS A 11 -4.05 10.31 7.64
N THR A 12 -3.49 9.27 8.26
CA THR A 12 -4.03 8.66 9.50
C THR A 12 -4.05 9.66 10.64
N LEU A 13 -2.93 10.36 10.85
CA LEU A 13 -2.84 11.37 11.91
C LEU A 13 -3.80 12.54 11.66
N GLY A 14 -3.88 13.02 10.43
CA GLY A 14 -4.81 14.09 10.07
C GLY A 14 -6.28 13.71 10.30
N ALA A 15 -6.66 12.47 10.00
CA ALA A 15 -8.01 11.98 10.28
C ALA A 15 -8.30 11.90 11.79
N LEU A 16 -7.34 11.42 12.59
CA LEU A 16 -7.48 11.33 14.06
C LEU A 16 -7.58 12.72 14.70
N LEU A 17 -6.73 13.66 14.32
CA LEU A 17 -6.78 15.04 14.81
C LEU A 17 -8.05 15.76 14.38
N GLY A 18 -8.50 15.52 13.14
CA GLY A 18 -9.78 16.05 12.65
C GLY A 18 -10.96 15.50 13.45
N PHE A 19 -10.95 14.21 13.79
CA PHE A 19 -11.96 13.63 14.69
C PHE A 19 -11.92 14.28 16.07
N GLN A 20 -10.76 14.41 16.70
CA GLN A 20 -10.62 15.05 18.02
C GLN A 20 -11.16 16.48 18.05
N ALA A 21 -10.83 17.28 17.05
CA ALA A 21 -11.33 18.64 16.94
C ALA A 21 -12.89 18.67 16.89
N MET A 22 -13.48 17.79 16.09
CA MET A 22 -14.94 17.68 15.99
C MET A 22 -15.57 17.07 17.25
N GLN A 23 -14.88 16.19 17.96
CA GLN A 23 -15.31 15.63 19.24
C GLN A 23 -15.36 16.73 20.31
N GLN A 24 -14.32 17.56 20.38
CA GLN A 24 -14.26 18.71 21.30
C GLN A 24 -15.38 19.74 21.04
N GLU A 25 -15.76 19.92 19.77
CA GLU A 25 -16.89 20.75 19.38
C GLU A 25 -18.25 20.09 19.61
N GLY A 26 -18.29 18.87 20.12
CA GLY A 26 -19.54 18.09 20.34
C GLY A 26 -20.22 17.60 19.08
N LYS A 27 -19.54 17.67 17.91
CA LYS A 27 -20.10 17.30 16.60
C LYS A 27 -20.01 15.80 16.31
N LEU A 28 -19.00 15.13 16.87
CA LEU A 28 -18.77 13.68 16.72
C LEU A 28 -18.54 13.05 18.09
N LYS A 29 -18.89 11.77 18.23
CA LYS A 29 -18.64 10.98 19.45
C LYS A 29 -17.92 9.67 19.18
N CYS A 30 -18.08 9.14 17.97
CA CYS A 30 -17.49 7.86 17.63
C CYS A 30 -17.01 7.86 16.17
N PHE A 31 -16.05 7.01 15.87
CA PHE A 31 -15.65 6.75 14.47
C PHE A 31 -15.42 5.28 14.17
N LEU A 32 -15.69 4.90 12.94
CA LEU A 32 -15.43 3.58 12.37
C LEU A 32 -14.34 3.69 11.33
N VAL A 33 -13.26 2.91 11.47
CA VAL A 33 -12.23 2.78 10.44
C VAL A 33 -12.34 1.42 9.78
N MET A 34 -12.50 1.42 8.47
CA MET A 34 -12.47 0.25 7.64
C MET A 34 -11.23 0.25 6.75
N CYS A 35 -10.51 -0.87 6.71
CA CYS A 35 -9.32 -1.05 5.87
C CYS A 35 -9.26 -2.47 5.31
N HIS A 36 -8.37 -2.72 4.35
CA HIS A 36 -8.34 -4.03 3.70
C HIS A 36 -7.44 -5.07 4.41
N ARG A 37 -6.57 -4.67 5.35
CA ARG A 37 -5.62 -5.58 6.04
C ARG A 37 -5.52 -5.35 7.54
N THR A 38 -5.33 -6.42 8.28
CA THR A 38 -5.15 -6.37 9.75
C THR A 38 -3.89 -5.63 10.20
N SER A 39 -2.83 -5.60 9.37
CA SER A 39 -1.62 -4.83 9.65
C SER A 39 -1.89 -3.32 9.71
N ILE A 40 -2.82 -2.82 8.90
CA ILE A 40 -3.24 -1.42 8.89
C ILE A 40 -4.03 -1.08 10.16
N LEU A 41 -4.86 -2.01 10.66
CA LEU A 41 -5.59 -1.82 11.91
C LEU A 41 -4.64 -1.55 13.09
N ARG A 42 -3.51 -2.27 13.15
CA ARG A 42 -2.48 -2.03 14.19
C ARG A 42 -1.87 -0.64 14.08
N GLN A 43 -1.57 -0.18 12.86
CA GLN A 43 -1.04 1.17 12.64
C GLN A 43 -2.02 2.25 13.10
N TRP A 44 -3.32 2.08 12.81
CA TRP A 44 -4.37 2.98 13.29
C TRP A 44 -4.43 3.02 14.81
N ARG A 45 -4.40 1.85 15.48
CA ARG A 45 -4.41 1.76 16.94
C ARG A 45 -3.22 2.52 17.55
N THR A 46 -2.00 2.20 17.07
CA THR A 46 -0.78 2.86 17.57
C THR A 46 -0.80 4.38 17.32
N ALA A 47 -1.32 4.83 16.19
CA ALA A 47 -1.45 6.24 15.90
C ALA A 47 -2.48 6.92 16.80
N ALA A 48 -3.61 6.28 17.07
CA ALA A 48 -4.64 6.79 17.96
C ALA A 48 -4.15 6.90 19.41
N GLU A 49 -3.46 5.89 19.93
CA GLU A 49 -2.86 5.90 21.27
C GLU A 49 -1.91 7.09 21.45
N ARG A 50 -1.12 7.45 20.44
CA ARG A 50 -0.21 8.60 20.47
C ARG A 50 -0.93 9.95 20.63
N VAL A 51 -2.15 10.05 20.18
CA VAL A 51 -3.00 11.25 20.31
C VAL A 51 -4.05 11.12 21.42
N GLY A 52 -3.96 10.07 22.25
CA GLY A 52 -4.84 9.88 23.40
C GLY A 52 -6.24 9.36 23.05
N LEU A 53 -6.43 8.79 21.85
CA LEU A 53 -7.68 8.16 21.44
C LEU A 53 -7.61 6.64 21.64
N ARG A 54 -8.74 6.05 22.02
CA ARG A 54 -8.87 4.61 22.22
C ARG A 54 -9.65 3.98 21.10
N LEU A 55 -8.98 3.08 20.35
CA LEU A 55 -9.55 2.30 19.26
C LEU A 55 -9.63 0.82 19.64
N GLU A 56 -10.81 0.24 19.48
CA GLU A 56 -11.05 -1.17 19.70
C GLU A 56 -11.23 -1.92 18.36
N HIS A 57 -10.75 -3.14 18.33
CA HIS A 57 -10.89 -4.00 17.15
C HIS A 57 -12.21 -4.75 17.20
N TRP A 58 -13.01 -4.60 16.15
CA TRP A 58 -14.22 -5.41 16.01
C TRP A 58 -13.84 -6.82 15.52
N ASN A 59 -14.25 -7.84 16.26
CA ASN A 59 -14.08 -9.26 15.90
C ASN A 59 -15.33 -10.07 16.29
N GLU A 60 -15.43 -11.30 15.77
CA GLU A 60 -16.56 -12.21 16.02
C GLU A 60 -16.75 -12.55 17.51
N SER A 61 -15.69 -12.45 18.28
CA SER A 61 -15.68 -12.71 19.72
C SER A 61 -16.07 -11.48 20.54
N THR A 62 -16.40 -10.34 19.90
CA THR A 62 -16.84 -9.14 20.61
C THR A 62 -18.22 -9.43 21.18
N PRO A 63 -18.34 -9.80 22.47
CA PRO A 63 -19.62 -10.26 22.98
C PRO A 63 -20.51 -9.05 23.24
N ASN A 64 -21.80 -9.30 23.02
CA ASN A 64 -22.93 -8.53 23.49
C ASN A 64 -22.61 -7.06 23.84
N ILE A 65 -23.00 -6.20 22.96
CA ILE A 65 -22.84 -4.74 22.89
C ILE A 65 -23.22 -3.98 24.17
N GLN A 66 -23.70 -4.65 25.20
CA GLN A 66 -24.08 -4.07 26.49
C GLN A 66 -22.91 -3.90 27.48
N SER A 67 -21.68 -4.31 27.13
CA SER A 67 -20.54 -4.15 28.02
C SER A 67 -20.06 -2.68 28.06
N GLN A 68 -19.71 -2.21 29.25
CA GLN A 68 -19.13 -0.87 29.50
C GLN A 68 -17.93 -0.53 28.61
N THR A 69 -17.27 -1.50 28.04
CA THR A 69 -16.12 -1.37 27.14
C THR A 69 -16.49 -0.66 25.82
N LEU A 70 -17.71 -0.87 25.32
CA LEU A 70 -18.21 -0.24 24.09
C LEU A 70 -18.43 1.26 24.26
N GLN A 71 -18.88 1.69 25.44
CA GLN A 71 -19.17 3.10 25.73
C GLN A 71 -17.90 3.92 25.99
N SER A 72 -16.76 3.27 26.17
CA SER A 72 -15.50 3.91 26.51
C SER A 72 -14.49 4.00 25.36
N ALA A 73 -14.77 3.39 24.19
CA ALA A 73 -13.94 3.53 23.00
C ALA A 73 -14.35 4.77 22.18
N ASP A 74 -13.35 5.48 21.65
CA ASP A 74 -13.58 6.60 20.75
C ASP A 74 -13.94 6.10 19.34
N GLY A 75 -13.55 4.87 19.00
CA GLY A 75 -13.84 4.30 17.69
C GLY A 75 -13.54 2.82 17.54
N TRP A 76 -13.92 2.30 16.38
CA TRP A 76 -13.83 0.89 16.01
C TRP A 76 -12.95 0.69 14.79
N LEU A 77 -12.21 -0.41 14.82
CA LEU A 77 -11.37 -0.87 13.72
C LEU A 77 -11.90 -2.19 13.16
N VAL A 78 -12.08 -2.27 11.86
CA VAL A 78 -12.51 -3.50 11.20
C VAL A 78 -11.89 -3.61 9.79
N THR A 79 -11.65 -4.84 9.32
CA THR A 79 -11.28 -5.03 7.91
C THR A 79 -12.53 -4.97 7.02
N TYR A 80 -12.37 -4.62 5.74
CA TYR A 80 -13.47 -4.64 4.78
C TYR A 80 -14.15 -6.00 4.71
N GLN A 81 -13.36 -7.08 4.71
CA GLN A 81 -13.87 -8.45 4.73
C GLN A 81 -14.62 -8.74 6.03
N GLY A 82 -14.06 -8.38 7.19
CA GLY A 82 -14.70 -8.57 8.49
C GLY A 82 -16.00 -7.77 8.60
N ALA A 83 -16.04 -6.54 8.09
CA ALA A 83 -17.25 -5.74 8.04
C ALA A 83 -18.33 -6.35 7.15
N ALA A 84 -17.95 -6.90 6.00
CA ALA A 84 -18.89 -7.57 5.09
C ALA A 84 -19.48 -8.86 5.69
N SER A 85 -18.67 -9.64 6.42
CA SER A 85 -19.14 -10.87 7.08
C SER A 85 -20.00 -10.62 8.31
N GLN A 86 -19.86 -9.45 8.97
CA GLN A 86 -20.51 -9.11 10.24
C GLN A 86 -21.38 -7.85 10.16
N LEU A 87 -21.91 -7.55 8.99
CA LEU A 87 -22.61 -6.32 8.69
C LEU A 87 -23.70 -5.96 9.68
N GLU A 88 -24.60 -6.91 9.99
CA GLU A 88 -25.74 -6.66 10.87
C GLU A 88 -25.30 -6.42 12.32
N GLY A 89 -24.31 -7.16 12.81
CA GLY A 89 -23.74 -6.93 14.14
C GLY A 89 -23.10 -5.55 14.27
N LEU A 90 -22.36 -5.10 13.25
CA LEU A 90 -21.78 -3.77 13.20
C LEU A 90 -22.83 -2.66 13.11
N LYS A 91 -23.89 -2.83 12.31
CA LYS A 91 -25.00 -1.88 12.25
C LYS A 91 -25.62 -1.67 13.64
N GLN A 92 -25.92 -2.79 14.32
CA GLN A 92 -26.50 -2.74 15.66
C GLN A 92 -25.54 -2.08 16.66
N ALA A 93 -24.24 -2.37 16.57
CA ALA A 93 -23.23 -1.75 17.42
C ALA A 93 -23.10 -0.24 17.23
N LEU A 94 -23.25 0.23 15.99
CA LEU A 94 -23.10 1.65 15.64
C LEU A 94 -24.39 2.46 15.84
N GLU A 95 -25.54 1.80 16.04
CA GLU A 95 -26.86 2.45 16.22
C GLU A 95 -26.87 3.59 17.26
N PRO A 96 -26.20 3.47 18.43
CA PRO A 96 -26.20 4.55 19.44
C PRO A 96 -25.57 5.87 18.95
N TRP A 97 -24.71 5.82 17.91
CA TRP A 97 -24.06 7.00 17.33
C TRP A 97 -24.62 7.36 15.94
N ALA A 98 -25.60 6.60 15.46
CA ALA A 98 -26.33 6.92 14.24
C ALA A 98 -27.03 8.28 14.37
N GLY A 99 -27.19 8.96 13.24
CA GLY A 99 -27.89 10.26 13.24
C GLY A 99 -27.05 11.42 13.75
N ASP A 100 -25.86 11.62 13.17
CA ASP A 100 -25.00 12.79 13.29
C ASP A 100 -23.81 12.74 14.28
N GLN A 101 -23.50 11.60 14.88
CA GLN A 101 -22.39 11.52 15.83
C GLN A 101 -21.24 10.58 15.37
N LEU A 102 -21.42 9.93 14.22
CA LEU A 102 -20.49 8.94 13.66
C LEU A 102 -19.66 9.54 12.51
N LEU A 103 -18.36 9.29 12.52
CA LEU A 103 -17.45 9.44 11.37
C LEU A 103 -17.13 8.07 10.80
N ALA A 104 -17.41 7.81 9.54
CA ALA A 104 -17.00 6.60 8.83
C ALA A 104 -15.77 6.87 7.97
N ILE A 105 -14.68 6.13 8.21
CA ILE A 105 -13.40 6.28 7.52
C ILE A 105 -13.13 5.02 6.68
N ALA A 106 -12.89 5.21 5.39
CA ALA A 106 -12.38 4.18 4.49
C ALA A 106 -10.90 4.44 4.21
N ASP A 107 -10.01 3.62 4.79
CA ASP A 107 -8.57 3.71 4.53
C ASP A 107 -8.20 2.88 3.31
N GLU A 108 -7.34 3.42 2.44
CA GLU A 108 -7.06 2.93 1.10
C GLU A 108 -8.36 2.71 0.31
N ALA A 109 -9.17 3.77 0.24
CA ALA A 109 -10.52 3.78 -0.34
C ALA A 109 -10.59 3.28 -1.80
N HIS A 110 -9.45 3.19 -2.50
CA HIS A 110 -9.38 2.63 -3.84
C HIS A 110 -9.72 1.13 -3.91
N HIS A 111 -9.66 0.41 -2.78
CA HIS A 111 -10.11 -0.99 -2.71
C HIS A 111 -11.64 -1.17 -2.70
N LEU A 112 -12.40 -0.10 -2.56
CA LEU A 112 -13.88 -0.16 -2.54
C LEU A 112 -14.51 -0.18 -3.94
N GLY A 113 -13.70 -0.38 -4.99
CA GLY A 113 -14.08 -0.29 -6.38
C GLY A 113 -14.03 -1.58 -7.17
N VAL A 114 -14.35 -1.44 -8.45
CA VAL A 114 -14.18 -2.53 -9.40
C VAL A 114 -12.69 -2.62 -9.76
N ASP A 115 -12.00 -3.62 -9.23
CA ASP A 115 -10.62 -3.95 -9.61
C ASP A 115 -10.57 -5.42 -10.05
N PRO A 116 -10.02 -5.75 -11.24
CA PRO A 116 -9.83 -7.14 -11.67
C PRO A 116 -9.00 -7.98 -10.70
N ASP A 117 -8.07 -7.35 -9.98
CA ASP A 117 -7.22 -8.01 -8.99
C ASP A 117 -7.92 -8.14 -7.61
N GLU A 118 -9.08 -7.48 -7.42
CA GLU A 118 -9.86 -7.48 -6.17
C GLU A 118 -11.35 -7.69 -6.43
N PRO A 119 -11.77 -8.94 -6.65
CA PRO A 119 -13.17 -9.25 -6.98
C PRO A 119 -14.16 -8.86 -5.87
N ASP A 120 -13.71 -8.78 -4.63
CA ASP A 120 -14.55 -8.43 -3.47
C ASP A 120 -14.76 -6.92 -3.28
N GLY A 121 -14.02 -6.08 -4.00
CA GLY A 121 -14.09 -4.63 -3.90
C GLY A 121 -15.50 -4.04 -3.98
N PRO A 122 -16.37 -4.47 -4.93
CA PRO A 122 -17.75 -3.98 -5.00
C PRO A 122 -18.63 -4.37 -3.80
N VAL A 123 -18.35 -5.52 -3.18
CA VAL A 123 -19.04 -5.96 -1.94
C VAL A 123 -18.61 -5.06 -0.80
N TRP A 124 -17.32 -4.80 -0.65
CA TRP A 124 -16.78 -3.91 0.38
C TRP A 124 -17.31 -2.47 0.24
N GLY A 125 -17.42 -1.99 -1.00
CA GLY A 125 -17.99 -0.67 -1.29
C GLY A 125 -19.45 -0.56 -0.83
N ARG A 126 -20.29 -1.56 -1.10
CA ARG A 126 -21.67 -1.63 -0.61
C ARG A 126 -21.74 -1.69 0.90
N THR A 127 -20.92 -2.56 1.52
CA THR A 127 -20.85 -2.67 2.98
C THR A 127 -20.48 -1.34 3.64
N PHE A 128 -19.46 -0.64 3.10
CA PHE A 128 -19.10 0.69 3.59
C PHE A 128 -20.27 1.69 3.48
N LEU A 129 -20.99 1.68 2.36
CA LEU A 129 -22.17 2.55 2.17
C LEU A 129 -23.26 2.28 3.19
N GLU A 130 -23.55 1.01 3.43
CA GLU A 130 -24.60 0.63 4.37
C GLU A 130 -24.24 1.02 5.80
N LEU A 131 -23.01 0.70 6.26
CA LEU A 131 -22.53 1.06 7.60
C LEU A 131 -22.42 2.58 7.81
N SER A 132 -22.10 3.31 6.75
CA SER A 132 -21.97 4.78 6.81
C SER A 132 -23.21 5.54 6.41
N SER A 133 -24.34 4.85 6.17
CA SER A 133 -25.59 5.51 5.68
C SER A 133 -26.08 6.60 6.60
N GLN A 134 -25.93 6.41 7.90
CA GLN A 134 -26.34 7.36 8.95
C GLN A 134 -25.16 8.11 9.58
N ALA A 135 -23.95 7.98 9.01
CA ALA A 135 -22.80 8.73 9.51
C ALA A 135 -22.91 10.21 9.12
N ARG A 136 -22.56 11.09 10.06
CA ARG A 136 -22.44 12.54 9.80
C ARG A 136 -21.44 12.84 8.71
N LEU A 137 -20.31 12.16 8.73
CA LEU A 137 -19.22 12.32 7.76
C LEU A 137 -18.73 10.98 7.25
N ARG A 138 -18.39 10.96 5.97
CA ARG A 138 -17.66 9.87 5.31
C ARG A 138 -16.33 10.40 4.82
N LEU A 139 -15.26 9.75 5.24
CA LEU A 139 -13.91 10.12 4.90
C LEU A 139 -13.22 8.97 4.16
N GLY A 140 -12.83 9.18 2.92
CA GLY A 140 -11.97 8.29 2.16
C GLY A 140 -10.54 8.78 2.20
N LEU A 141 -9.61 7.89 2.49
CA LEU A 141 -8.18 8.12 2.46
C LEU A 141 -7.56 7.25 1.38
N THR A 142 -6.70 7.81 0.54
CA THR A 142 -5.98 7.02 -0.46
C THR A 142 -4.61 7.63 -0.77
N GLY A 143 -3.63 6.77 -1.01
CA GLY A 143 -2.28 7.15 -1.41
C GLY A 143 -2.01 6.96 -2.90
N THR A 144 -2.93 6.35 -3.63
CA THR A 144 -2.77 6.09 -5.07
C THR A 144 -3.73 6.93 -5.87
N PRO A 145 -3.29 7.50 -7.00
CA PRO A 145 -4.18 8.22 -7.90
C PRO A 145 -5.28 7.28 -8.38
N PHE A 146 -6.50 7.81 -8.43
CA PHE A 146 -7.66 7.04 -8.87
C PHE A 146 -7.48 6.55 -10.29
N ARG A 147 -7.86 5.30 -10.53
CA ARG A 147 -8.19 4.83 -11.87
C ARG A 147 -9.49 5.52 -12.28
N ALA A 148 -9.61 5.84 -13.57
CA ALA A 148 -10.83 6.45 -14.12
C ALA A 148 -12.08 5.56 -13.92
N ASP A 149 -11.89 4.27 -13.73
CA ASP A 149 -12.92 3.25 -13.49
C ASP A 149 -13.25 3.03 -12.01
N ASN A 150 -12.55 3.71 -11.08
CA ASN A 150 -12.79 3.56 -9.65
C ASN A 150 -14.03 4.34 -9.20
N LEU A 151 -15.19 3.93 -9.68
CA LEU A 151 -16.50 4.51 -9.40
C LEU A 151 -17.00 4.24 -7.97
N ALA A 152 -16.20 3.60 -7.15
CA ALA A 152 -16.68 2.93 -5.95
C ALA A 152 -16.60 3.73 -4.67
N PHE A 153 -15.81 4.78 -4.58
CA PHE A 153 -15.99 5.68 -3.46
C PHE A 153 -17.17 6.63 -3.76
N CYS A 154 -18.36 6.12 -3.51
CA CYS A 154 -19.64 6.75 -3.79
C CYS A 154 -19.90 8.06 -3.04
N ALA A 155 -19.05 8.41 -2.06
CA ALA A 155 -19.05 9.69 -1.40
C ALA A 155 -18.14 10.73 -2.09
N ALA A 156 -17.43 10.35 -3.15
CA ALA A 156 -16.53 11.25 -3.85
C ALA A 156 -17.27 12.07 -4.90
N ARG A 157 -16.83 13.32 -5.07
CA ARG A 157 -17.32 14.20 -6.12
C ARG A 157 -16.85 13.69 -7.48
N ARG A 158 -17.80 13.52 -8.41
CA ARG A 158 -17.51 13.14 -9.80
C ARG A 158 -17.52 14.38 -10.67
N ILE A 159 -16.52 14.48 -11.52
CA ILE A 159 -16.41 15.51 -12.56
C ILE A 159 -16.31 14.82 -13.92
N ARG A 160 -16.88 15.46 -14.95
CA ARG A 160 -16.72 15.01 -16.34
C ARG A 160 -15.63 15.84 -16.99
N ILE A 161 -14.61 15.17 -17.49
CA ILE A 161 -13.52 15.82 -18.23
C ILE A 161 -13.51 15.30 -19.66
N GLN A 162 -13.04 16.12 -20.59
CA GLN A 162 -12.84 15.74 -21.97
C GLN A 162 -11.39 15.28 -22.16
N GLU A 163 -11.20 13.99 -22.40
CA GLU A 163 -9.89 13.39 -22.64
C GLU A 163 -9.91 12.66 -23.98
N GLY A 164 -9.01 13.05 -24.90
CA GLY A 164 -8.95 12.43 -26.23
C GLY A 164 -10.24 12.54 -27.08
N GLY A 165 -11.09 13.56 -26.84
CA GLY A 165 -12.36 13.73 -27.53
C GLY A 165 -13.53 12.94 -26.93
N GLN A 166 -13.32 12.17 -25.88
CA GLN A 166 -14.38 11.46 -25.14
C GLN A 166 -14.61 12.10 -23.77
N LEU A 167 -15.87 12.06 -23.32
CA LEU A 167 -16.24 12.47 -21.96
C LEU A 167 -15.91 11.31 -21.01
N VAL A 168 -14.96 11.53 -20.10
CA VAL A 168 -14.56 10.56 -19.07
C VAL A 168 -15.02 11.09 -17.70
N GLU A 169 -15.68 10.23 -16.92
CA GLU A 169 -15.94 10.55 -15.52
C GLU A 169 -14.69 10.32 -14.68
N GLN A 170 -14.29 11.34 -13.94
CA GLN A 170 -13.17 11.29 -13.01
C GLN A 170 -13.62 11.65 -11.61
N ILE A 171 -13.06 10.97 -10.61
CA ILE A 171 -13.25 11.30 -9.21
C ILE A 171 -12.31 12.46 -8.85
N SER A 172 -12.88 13.52 -8.30
CA SER A 172 -12.11 14.67 -7.79
C SER A 172 -11.97 14.54 -6.27
N PRO A 173 -10.74 14.46 -5.73
CA PRO A 173 -10.56 14.53 -4.29
C PRO A 173 -10.90 15.92 -3.76
N ASP A 174 -11.42 15.96 -2.53
CA ASP A 174 -11.71 17.25 -1.84
C ASP A 174 -10.40 17.89 -1.34
N LEU A 175 -9.42 17.07 -1.01
CA LEU A 175 -8.06 17.49 -0.66
C LEU A 175 -7.06 16.61 -1.41
N CYS A 176 -6.14 17.24 -2.11
CA CYS A 176 -5.01 16.59 -2.77
C CYS A 176 -3.70 17.17 -2.24
N VAL A 177 -2.81 16.30 -1.77
CA VAL A 177 -1.45 16.68 -1.37
C VAL A 177 -0.47 16.03 -2.33
N GLU A 178 0.15 16.85 -3.17
CA GLU A 178 1.08 16.39 -4.18
C GLU A 178 2.42 15.94 -3.57
N PRO A 179 3.05 14.87 -4.08
CA PRO A 179 4.34 14.41 -3.57
C PRO A 179 5.42 15.49 -3.57
N ARG A 180 5.41 16.40 -4.56
CA ARG A 180 6.35 17.53 -4.66
C ARG A 180 6.21 18.50 -3.49
N GLU A 181 5.01 18.71 -2.98
CA GLU A 181 4.75 19.60 -1.84
C GLU A 181 5.33 18.99 -0.56
N LEU A 182 5.14 17.68 -0.36
CA LEU A 182 5.70 16.94 0.76
C LEU A 182 7.25 16.92 0.72
N ILE A 183 7.83 16.78 -0.46
CA ILE A 183 9.30 16.82 -0.65
C ILE A 183 9.82 18.25 -0.34
N ALA A 184 9.13 19.28 -0.82
CA ALA A 184 9.52 20.66 -0.57
C ALA A 184 9.40 21.06 0.91
N ALA A 185 8.40 20.50 1.62
CA ALA A 185 8.23 20.68 3.06
C ALA A 185 9.22 19.86 3.90
N GLY A 186 9.91 18.88 3.30
CA GLY A 186 10.81 17.96 4.02
C GLY A 186 10.08 16.84 4.77
N ASP A 187 8.79 16.65 4.53
CA ASP A 187 7.97 15.62 5.21
C ASP A 187 8.22 14.22 4.66
N VAL A 188 8.72 14.13 3.44
CA VAL A 188 9.10 12.87 2.79
C VAL A 188 10.42 13.01 2.04
N ARG A 189 11.13 11.90 1.87
CA ARG A 189 12.39 11.88 1.13
C ARG A 189 12.15 11.93 -0.37
N PRO A 190 12.99 12.65 -1.13
CA PRO A 190 12.99 12.56 -2.58
C PRO A 190 13.40 11.16 -3.04
N LEU A 191 12.84 10.73 -4.17
CA LEU A 191 13.19 9.46 -4.82
C LEU A 191 14.21 9.71 -5.93
N GLU A 192 15.30 8.95 -5.90
CA GLU A 192 16.23 8.81 -7.02
C GLU A 192 15.94 7.51 -7.75
N PHE A 193 15.65 7.57 -9.04
CA PHE A 193 15.39 6.41 -9.88
C PHE A 193 16.64 6.02 -10.65
N ARG A 194 16.98 4.74 -10.59
CA ARG A 194 18.05 4.13 -11.37
C ARG A 194 17.49 2.96 -12.18
N PHE A 195 17.52 3.10 -13.48
CA PHE A 195 17.06 2.06 -14.40
C PHE A 195 18.25 1.25 -14.90
N GLN A 196 18.02 -0.05 -15.07
CA GLN A 196 18.95 -0.95 -15.72
C GLN A 196 18.31 -1.42 -17.03
N ASP A 197 18.87 -1.00 -18.13
CA ASP A 197 18.53 -1.52 -19.45
C ASP A 197 19.48 -2.68 -19.82
N GLY A 198 19.17 -3.39 -20.88
CA GLY A 198 19.96 -4.49 -21.42
C GLY A 198 19.43 -4.96 -22.76
N TRP A 199 20.16 -5.87 -23.36
CA TRP A 199 19.86 -6.43 -24.66
C TRP A 199 19.20 -7.80 -24.52
N VAL A 200 18.17 -8.05 -25.31
CA VAL A 200 17.51 -9.35 -25.39
C VAL A 200 17.69 -9.91 -26.80
N GLU A 201 18.30 -11.08 -26.88
CA GLU A 201 18.37 -11.83 -28.12
C GLU A 201 17.08 -12.65 -28.34
N HIS A 202 16.51 -12.51 -29.49
CA HIS A 202 15.37 -13.30 -29.96
C HIS A 202 15.85 -14.25 -31.07
N SER A 203 15.91 -15.54 -30.78
CA SER A 203 16.06 -16.56 -31.80
C SER A 203 14.71 -17.24 -32.05
N ARG A 204 14.25 -17.31 -33.29
CA ARG A 204 13.16 -18.20 -33.70
C ARG A 204 13.76 -19.54 -34.08
N ALA A 205 13.17 -20.63 -33.60
CA ALA A 205 13.52 -21.97 -34.06
C ALA A 205 13.44 -22.03 -35.59
N GLY A 206 14.55 -22.36 -36.27
CA GLY A 206 14.64 -22.50 -37.72
C GLY A 206 14.95 -21.23 -38.52
N LYS A 207 15.28 -20.08 -37.86
CA LYS A 207 15.77 -18.87 -38.56
C LYS A 207 17.09 -18.40 -38.00
N PRO A 208 18.08 -18.06 -38.87
CA PRO A 208 19.41 -17.59 -38.43
C PRO A 208 19.42 -16.15 -37.92
N ASP A 209 18.33 -15.39 -38.07
CA ASP A 209 18.27 -13.98 -37.65
C ASP A 209 18.06 -13.87 -36.14
N ARG A 210 19.08 -13.38 -35.47
CA ARG A 210 19.01 -12.92 -34.09
C ARG A 210 18.54 -11.48 -34.10
N ASP A 211 17.34 -11.26 -33.65
CA ASP A 211 16.84 -9.91 -33.38
C ASP A 211 17.34 -9.49 -31.98
N VAL A 212 18.22 -8.51 -31.92
CA VAL A 212 18.79 -7.99 -30.68
C VAL A 212 18.24 -6.58 -30.51
N SER A 213 17.44 -6.38 -29.49
CA SER A 213 16.89 -5.05 -29.19
C SER A 213 17.09 -4.67 -27.72
N PRO A 214 17.31 -3.38 -27.41
CA PRO A 214 17.24 -2.89 -26.04
C PRO A 214 15.84 -3.13 -25.47
N LEU A 215 15.77 -3.47 -24.17
CA LEU A 215 14.48 -3.67 -23.49
C LEU A 215 13.58 -2.43 -23.54
N SER A 216 14.18 -1.24 -23.51
CA SER A 216 13.48 0.05 -23.56
C SER A 216 12.85 0.39 -24.90
N GLU A 217 13.37 -0.19 -26.01
CA GLU A 217 12.91 0.11 -27.38
C GLU A 217 11.80 -0.82 -27.88
N GLU A 218 11.47 -1.88 -27.15
CA GLU A 218 10.43 -2.82 -27.56
C GLU A 218 9.04 -2.19 -27.51
N VAL A 219 8.42 -2.02 -28.66
CA VAL A 219 7.10 -1.38 -28.82
C VAL A 219 5.95 -2.37 -28.63
N ARG A 220 6.17 -3.67 -28.92
CA ARG A 220 5.13 -4.70 -28.87
C ARG A 220 4.85 -5.13 -27.44
N GLU A 221 3.66 -4.93 -26.95
CA GLU A 221 3.27 -5.20 -25.56
C GLU A 221 3.50 -6.66 -25.13
N SER A 222 3.16 -7.64 -25.97
CA SER A 222 3.40 -9.06 -25.69
C SER A 222 4.90 -9.41 -25.60
N TRP A 223 5.76 -8.69 -26.31
CA TRP A 223 7.21 -8.85 -26.27
C TRP A 223 7.82 -8.15 -25.07
N ARG A 224 7.30 -6.98 -24.70
CA ARG A 224 7.68 -6.27 -23.47
C ARG A 224 7.49 -7.17 -22.25
N ALA A 225 6.34 -7.79 -22.08
CA ALA A 225 6.06 -8.70 -20.97
C ALA A 225 6.98 -9.93 -20.98
N ARG A 226 7.31 -10.46 -22.13
CA ARG A 226 8.24 -11.58 -22.29
C ARG A 226 9.67 -11.17 -21.96
N ASN A 227 10.11 -10.03 -22.46
CA ASN A 227 11.45 -9.49 -22.22
C ASN A 227 11.64 -9.14 -20.76
N LEU A 228 10.65 -8.51 -20.10
CA LEU A 228 10.68 -8.24 -18.68
C LEU A 228 10.82 -9.54 -17.87
N ARG A 229 10.06 -10.59 -18.19
CA ARG A 229 10.17 -11.91 -17.54
C ARG A 229 11.56 -12.54 -17.69
N ARG A 230 12.27 -12.27 -18.80
CA ARG A 230 13.64 -12.72 -19.00
C ARG A 230 14.65 -11.85 -18.24
N ALA A 231 14.49 -10.53 -18.30
CA ALA A 231 15.38 -9.56 -17.66
C ALA A 231 15.47 -9.73 -16.14
N ILE A 232 14.37 -10.11 -15.48
CA ILE A 232 14.36 -10.33 -14.04
C ILE A 232 14.84 -11.70 -13.59
N ARG A 233 15.24 -12.59 -14.52
CA ARG A 233 15.83 -13.90 -14.15
C ARG A 233 17.25 -13.72 -13.62
N LEU A 234 17.56 -14.47 -12.58
CA LEU A 234 18.90 -14.61 -12.03
C LEU A 234 19.57 -15.82 -12.72
N SER A 235 20.14 -15.63 -13.90
CA SER A 235 20.74 -16.73 -14.64
C SER A 235 22.25 -16.85 -14.42
N ASP A 236 22.94 -15.72 -14.43
CA ASP A 236 24.40 -15.61 -14.27
C ASP A 236 24.78 -14.18 -13.84
N SER A 237 26.07 -13.94 -13.58
CA SER A 237 26.59 -12.65 -13.12
C SER A 237 26.39 -11.50 -14.11
N SER A 238 26.12 -11.80 -15.37
CA SER A 238 25.85 -10.82 -16.43
C SER A 238 24.35 -10.50 -16.55
N SER A 239 23.47 -11.21 -15.83
CA SER A 239 22.04 -10.97 -15.90
C SER A 239 21.66 -9.57 -15.43
N ILE A 240 20.69 -8.95 -16.10
CA ILE A 240 20.20 -7.61 -15.77
C ILE A 240 19.77 -7.53 -14.30
N ALA A 241 19.05 -8.55 -13.82
CA ALA A 241 18.58 -8.62 -12.45
C ALA A 241 19.72 -8.65 -11.43
N GLN A 242 20.77 -9.43 -11.70
CA GLN A 242 21.93 -9.52 -10.83
C GLN A 242 22.73 -8.23 -10.80
N GLN A 243 22.95 -7.60 -11.95
CA GLN A 243 23.57 -6.28 -12.03
C GLN A 243 22.80 -5.21 -11.27
N LEU A 244 21.47 -5.25 -11.33
CA LEU A 244 20.59 -4.35 -10.58
C LEU A 244 20.74 -4.59 -9.07
N LEU A 245 20.77 -5.83 -8.61
CA LEU A 245 20.99 -6.18 -7.20
C LEU A 245 22.37 -5.72 -6.69
N ILE A 246 23.43 -5.92 -7.47
CA ILE A 246 24.78 -5.45 -7.13
C ILE A 246 24.78 -3.93 -6.95
N ARG A 247 24.15 -3.20 -7.87
CA ARG A 247 24.03 -1.73 -7.77
C ARG A 247 23.19 -1.30 -6.58
N ALA A 248 22.09 -2.01 -6.29
CA ALA A 248 21.26 -1.73 -5.14
C ALA A 248 22.02 -1.94 -3.81
N ARG A 249 22.81 -3.02 -3.70
CA ARG A 249 23.71 -3.26 -2.55
C ARG A 249 24.70 -2.11 -2.37
N LYS A 250 25.44 -1.79 -3.43
CA LYS A 250 26.39 -0.67 -3.39
C LYS A 250 25.73 0.66 -2.99
N LYS A 251 24.49 0.91 -3.47
CA LYS A 251 23.75 2.10 -3.04
C LYS A 251 23.38 2.03 -1.58
N LEU A 252 22.95 0.88 -1.06
CA LEU A 252 22.65 0.71 0.36
C LEU A 252 23.88 0.92 1.24
N GLU A 253 25.03 0.41 0.84
CA GLU A 253 26.33 0.63 1.52
C GLU A 253 26.66 2.14 1.59
N GLN A 254 26.55 2.87 0.47
CA GLN A 254 26.74 4.32 0.44
C GLN A 254 25.75 5.07 1.37
N VAL A 255 24.48 4.66 1.37
CA VAL A 255 23.48 5.28 2.24
C VAL A 255 23.80 5.02 3.72
N ARG A 256 24.36 3.87 4.04
CA ARG A 256 24.73 3.50 5.41
C ARG A 256 25.89 4.32 5.98
N GLU A 257 26.70 4.94 5.16
CA GLU A 257 27.74 5.87 5.64
C GLU A 257 27.12 7.03 6.44
N GLN A 258 25.93 7.49 6.05
CA GLN A 258 25.19 8.55 6.74
C GLN A 258 24.05 8.03 7.62
N HIS A 259 23.50 6.87 7.29
CA HIS A 259 22.36 6.25 7.96
C HIS A 259 22.67 4.77 8.28
N PRO A 260 23.46 4.47 9.32
CA PRO A 260 23.95 3.10 9.58
C PRO A 260 22.85 2.04 9.70
N GLY A 261 21.66 2.43 10.17
CA GLY A 261 20.49 1.55 10.28
C GLY A 261 19.70 1.36 8.97
N ALA A 262 20.13 1.93 7.84
CA ALA A 262 19.39 1.82 6.59
C ALA A 262 19.21 0.37 6.13
N GLY A 263 18.02 0.06 5.62
CA GLY A 263 17.66 -1.24 5.04
C GLY A 263 17.23 -1.14 3.59
N GLY A 264 17.26 -2.28 2.89
CA GLY A 264 16.81 -2.43 1.52
C GLY A 264 15.58 -3.34 1.41
N LEU A 265 14.77 -3.12 0.37
CA LEU A 265 13.65 -3.97 -0.02
C LEU A 265 13.87 -4.49 -1.44
N VAL A 266 13.68 -5.77 -1.65
CA VAL A 266 13.56 -6.33 -2.99
C VAL A 266 12.13 -6.83 -3.20
N ILE A 267 11.47 -6.32 -4.24
CA ILE A 267 10.15 -6.81 -4.66
C ILE A 267 10.36 -7.85 -5.75
N ALA A 268 10.10 -9.11 -5.42
CA ALA A 268 10.30 -10.25 -6.30
C ALA A 268 9.02 -10.64 -7.04
N LYS A 269 9.16 -11.39 -8.12
CA LYS A 269 8.07 -11.85 -8.96
C LYS A 269 7.20 -12.91 -8.30
N ASP A 270 7.83 -13.93 -7.70
CA ASP A 270 7.20 -15.10 -7.08
C ASP A 270 8.10 -15.68 -5.99
N ILE A 271 7.60 -16.69 -5.26
CA ILE A 271 8.32 -17.31 -4.13
C ILE A 271 9.66 -17.92 -4.54
N ALA A 272 9.71 -18.60 -5.69
CA ALA A 272 10.95 -19.23 -6.18
C ALA A 272 12.01 -18.16 -6.51
N HIS A 273 11.59 -17.09 -7.17
CA HIS A 273 12.44 -15.94 -7.48
C HIS A 273 12.92 -15.24 -6.21
N ALA A 274 12.03 -15.02 -5.24
CA ALA A 274 12.39 -14.42 -3.95
C ALA A 274 13.41 -15.26 -3.17
N ARG A 275 13.28 -16.59 -3.19
CA ARG A 275 14.27 -17.51 -2.59
C ARG A 275 15.64 -17.40 -3.27
N SER A 276 15.67 -17.39 -4.61
CA SER A 276 16.92 -17.24 -5.37
C SER A 276 17.61 -15.90 -5.07
N ILE A 277 16.86 -14.80 -5.01
CA ILE A 277 17.39 -13.48 -4.62
C ILE A 277 17.94 -13.53 -3.18
N SER A 278 17.20 -14.12 -2.26
CA SER A 278 17.63 -14.22 -0.86
C SER A 278 18.89 -15.04 -0.70
N SER A 279 19.04 -16.13 -1.43
CA SER A 279 20.29 -16.94 -1.44
C SER A 279 21.45 -16.11 -1.97
N LEU A 280 21.28 -15.44 -3.10
CA LEU A 280 22.31 -14.60 -3.70
C LEU A 280 22.80 -13.50 -2.74
N LEU A 281 21.88 -12.79 -2.08
CA LEU A 281 22.24 -11.74 -1.13
C LEU A 281 22.97 -12.31 0.10
N ARG A 282 22.54 -13.47 0.62
CA ARG A 282 23.21 -14.15 1.74
C ARG A 282 24.62 -14.64 1.37
N GLU A 283 24.80 -15.18 0.17
CA GLU A 283 26.14 -15.57 -0.35
C GLU A 283 27.09 -14.37 -0.41
N GLN A 284 26.54 -13.17 -0.52
CA GLN A 284 27.32 -11.94 -0.52
C GLN A 284 27.51 -11.34 0.89
N GLY A 285 27.08 -12.05 1.93
CA GLY A 285 27.26 -11.68 3.33
C GLY A 285 26.14 -10.82 3.92
N ASP A 286 25.04 -10.56 3.20
CA ASP A 286 23.93 -9.78 3.73
C ASP A 286 23.01 -10.64 4.62
N ARG A 287 22.46 -10.04 5.68
CA ARG A 287 21.36 -10.62 6.47
C ARG A 287 20.05 -10.36 5.74
N VAL A 288 19.29 -11.43 5.44
CA VAL A 288 18.10 -11.33 4.58
C VAL A 288 16.91 -12.00 5.22
N ASP A 289 15.84 -11.24 5.38
CA ASP A 289 14.51 -11.74 5.68
C ASP A 289 13.70 -11.91 4.39
N LEU A 290 13.08 -13.09 4.24
CA LEU A 290 12.18 -13.41 3.14
C LEU A 290 10.75 -13.50 3.68
N VAL A 291 9.81 -12.77 3.07
CA VAL A 291 8.41 -12.70 3.49
C VAL A 291 7.46 -12.90 2.32
N HIS A 292 6.47 -13.78 2.48
CA HIS A 292 5.40 -14.00 1.51
C HIS A 292 4.07 -14.35 2.20
N SER A 293 2.97 -14.39 1.46
CA SER A 293 1.61 -14.59 2.01
C SER A 293 1.39 -15.95 2.69
N GLN A 294 2.20 -16.94 2.35
CA GLN A 294 2.14 -18.29 2.94
C GLN A 294 3.12 -18.49 4.11
N ASP A 295 3.83 -17.45 4.52
CA ASP A 295 4.78 -17.51 5.63
C ASP A 295 4.05 -17.23 6.96
N PRO A 296 3.92 -18.21 7.86
CA PRO A 296 3.28 -18.02 9.15
C PRO A 296 4.04 -17.06 10.06
N GLU A 297 5.36 -16.90 9.86
CA GLU A 297 6.22 -16.00 10.62
C GLU A 297 6.38 -14.62 9.96
N ALA A 298 5.62 -14.33 8.90
CA ALA A 298 5.75 -13.08 8.15
C ALA A 298 5.69 -11.83 9.03
N ALA A 299 4.77 -11.78 9.99
CA ALA A 299 4.62 -10.64 10.89
C ALA A 299 5.85 -10.44 11.80
N GLN A 300 6.42 -11.53 12.30
CA GLN A 300 7.62 -11.50 13.15
C GLN A 300 8.85 -11.03 12.36
N ARG A 301 9.03 -11.53 11.13
CA ARG A 301 10.13 -11.12 10.24
C ARG A 301 10.02 -9.65 9.84
N LEU A 302 8.81 -9.17 9.56
CA LEU A 302 8.57 -7.76 9.28
C LEU A 302 8.93 -6.87 10.49
N SER A 303 8.56 -7.27 11.71
CA SER A 303 8.94 -6.58 12.94
C SER A 303 10.45 -6.60 13.15
N SER A 304 11.09 -7.77 13.01
CA SER A 304 12.55 -7.92 13.08
C SER A 304 13.27 -6.99 12.09
N PHE A 305 12.79 -6.94 10.84
CA PHE A 305 13.36 -6.02 9.85
C PHE A 305 13.19 -4.55 10.26
N GLN A 306 12.04 -4.15 10.80
CA GLN A 306 11.83 -2.78 11.31
C GLN A 306 12.84 -2.40 12.39
N GLU A 307 13.19 -3.35 13.25
CA GLU A 307 14.15 -3.19 14.36
C GLU A 307 15.62 -3.29 13.94
N GLY A 308 15.90 -3.65 12.69
CA GLY A 308 17.29 -3.77 12.19
C GLY A 308 17.86 -5.19 12.17
N GLY A 309 17.03 -6.20 12.36
CA GLY A 309 17.44 -7.61 12.37
C GLY A 309 18.01 -8.11 11.04
N ALA A 310 17.61 -7.52 9.92
CA ALA A 310 18.13 -7.85 8.59
C ALA A 310 18.53 -6.60 7.79
N ASP A 311 19.43 -6.79 6.82
CA ASP A 311 19.90 -5.75 5.91
C ASP A 311 18.91 -5.56 4.75
N TRP A 312 18.38 -6.68 4.27
CA TRP A 312 17.43 -6.74 3.17
C TRP A 312 16.16 -7.47 3.56
N LEU A 313 15.05 -6.92 3.15
CA LEU A 313 13.76 -7.59 3.11
C LEU A 313 13.48 -7.99 1.66
N VAL A 314 13.27 -9.28 1.41
CA VAL A 314 12.83 -9.78 0.11
C VAL A 314 11.37 -10.16 0.22
N SER A 315 10.51 -9.56 -0.59
CA SER A 315 9.07 -9.78 -0.54
C SER A 315 8.48 -9.93 -1.94
N ILE A 316 7.35 -10.61 -2.00
CA ILE A 316 6.44 -10.57 -3.12
C ILE A 316 5.41 -9.50 -2.78
N ASP A 317 4.31 -9.35 -3.22
CA ASP A 317 3.32 -8.26 -3.03
C ASP A 317 3.06 -7.79 -1.58
N MET A 318 3.35 -8.59 -0.55
CA MET A 318 2.95 -8.30 0.84
C MET A 318 3.45 -6.98 1.42
N CYS A 319 4.64 -6.54 1.01
CA CYS A 319 5.21 -5.28 1.50
C CYS A 319 4.75 -4.06 0.70
N ALA A 320 3.93 -4.26 -0.33
CA ALA A 320 3.37 -3.15 -1.09
C ALA A 320 2.37 -2.33 -0.27
N GLU A 321 1.70 -2.94 0.73
CA GLU A 321 0.66 -2.29 1.51
C GLU A 321 0.77 -2.60 3.00
N GLY A 322 0.50 -1.60 3.83
CA GLY A 322 0.42 -1.76 5.30
C GLY A 322 1.76 -1.98 6.02
N PHE A 323 2.89 -2.09 5.32
CA PHE A 323 4.21 -2.21 5.94
C PHE A 323 4.89 -0.83 6.04
N ASP A 324 5.26 -0.44 7.25
CA ASP A 324 5.95 0.82 7.52
C ASP A 324 7.32 0.56 8.14
N ALA A 325 8.38 0.91 7.42
CA ALA A 325 9.74 0.81 7.89
C ALA A 325 10.53 2.09 7.54
N PRO A 326 10.61 3.08 8.44
CA PRO A 326 11.33 4.33 8.17
C PRO A 326 12.80 4.14 7.83
N ARG A 327 13.41 3.02 8.27
CA ARG A 327 14.78 2.66 7.90
C ARG A 327 14.98 2.26 6.44
N LEU A 328 13.89 1.99 5.70
CA LEU A 328 13.95 1.59 4.30
C LEU A 328 14.42 2.76 3.43
N ARG A 329 15.51 2.55 2.67
CA ARG A 329 16.17 3.58 1.84
C ARG A 329 16.38 3.18 0.40
N VAL A 330 16.45 1.88 0.14
CA VAL A 330 16.70 1.35 -1.21
C VAL A 330 15.64 0.32 -1.56
N VAL A 331 15.05 0.46 -2.75
CA VAL A 331 14.08 -0.51 -3.28
C VAL A 331 14.59 -1.04 -4.62
N ALA A 332 14.76 -2.35 -4.72
CA ALA A 332 15.02 -3.05 -5.97
C ALA A 332 13.70 -3.68 -6.48
N TYR A 333 13.19 -3.17 -7.59
CA TYR A 333 11.92 -3.60 -8.16
C TYR A 333 12.14 -4.66 -9.23
N LEU A 334 12.05 -5.95 -8.85
CA LEU A 334 12.33 -7.13 -9.69
C LEU A 334 11.08 -7.99 -9.88
N THR A 335 10.00 -7.40 -10.35
CA THR A 335 8.73 -8.10 -10.58
C THR A 335 8.21 -7.86 -11.99
N THR A 336 7.26 -8.68 -12.43
CA THR A 336 6.54 -8.51 -13.69
C THR A 336 5.28 -7.65 -13.54
N VAL A 337 4.98 -7.20 -12.35
CA VAL A 337 3.83 -6.33 -12.07
C VAL A 337 4.19 -4.90 -12.48
N VAL A 338 3.54 -4.41 -13.53
CA VAL A 338 3.79 -3.08 -14.14
C VAL A 338 2.64 -2.10 -13.95
N THR A 339 1.63 -2.46 -13.15
CA THR A 339 0.54 -1.54 -12.86
C THR A 339 1.04 -0.34 -12.08
N ARG A 340 0.63 0.86 -12.48
CA ARG A 340 1.08 2.13 -11.87
C ARG A 340 0.84 2.15 -10.36
N SER A 341 -0.31 1.67 -9.91
CA SER A 341 -0.67 1.63 -8.49
C SER A 341 0.32 0.78 -7.68
N ARG A 342 0.58 -0.45 -8.10
CA ARG A 342 1.52 -1.37 -7.41
C ARG A 342 2.96 -0.86 -7.45
N PHE A 343 3.38 -0.31 -8.58
CA PHE A 343 4.71 0.30 -8.68
C PHE A 343 4.86 1.46 -7.68
N VAL A 344 3.91 2.41 -7.67
CA VAL A 344 3.94 3.55 -6.74
C VAL A 344 3.90 3.08 -5.29
N GLN A 345 3.05 2.13 -4.94
CA GLN A 345 3.00 1.54 -3.59
C GLN A 345 4.33 0.92 -3.16
N GLY A 346 5.00 0.21 -4.07
CA GLY A 346 6.29 -0.43 -3.78
C GLY A 346 7.41 0.57 -3.54
N ILE A 347 7.60 1.54 -4.45
CA ILE A 347 8.70 2.50 -4.37
C ILE A 347 8.52 3.54 -3.26
N THR A 348 7.28 3.92 -2.95
CA THR A 348 6.99 4.92 -1.92
C THR A 348 7.22 4.42 -0.50
N ARG A 349 7.59 3.15 -0.32
CA ARG A 349 8.08 2.65 0.99
C ARG A 349 9.39 3.32 1.40
N ALA A 350 10.23 3.73 0.45
CA ALA A 350 11.49 4.40 0.73
C ALA A 350 11.38 5.90 1.03
N VAL A 351 10.21 6.53 0.81
CA VAL A 351 10.05 7.98 1.02
C VAL A 351 9.76 8.36 2.47
N ARG A 352 9.37 7.43 3.31
CA ARG A 352 8.98 7.70 4.71
C ARG A 352 10.18 8.14 5.56
N MET A 353 9.99 9.19 6.32
CA MET A 353 10.98 9.74 7.27
C MET A 353 10.98 8.97 8.57
#